data_8075ed16e16d4de5bae820282560d5da
#
_entry.id   8075ed16e16d4de5bae820282560d5da
#
_cell.length_a   1.000
_cell.length_b   1.000
_cell.length_c   1.000
_cell.angle_alpha   90.00
_cell.angle_beta   90.00
_cell.angle_gamma   90.00
#
_symmetry.space_group_name_H-M   'P 1'
#
loop_
_entity.id
_entity.type
_entity.pdbx_description
1 polymer ?
#
loop_
_entity_poly.entity_id
_entity_poly.type
_entity_poly.pdbx_seq_one_letter_code
_entity_poly.pdbx_strand_id
1 'polypeptide(L)'
;RAGGFWFGGGNMVEASDGTFYLCGRYRNYGDSRTGLDAGTRGLELALFASGDRGGHFTKIAAFSKADLSTPDHPVLSIEGSALTLTAEGVTLYVSSEKGNRPYPETLASYQKLGTGIWSIDRLQAPTLQALSEAPVTPLLRSEDPRFLHIKDPLVYQTDAGVRILGFCTHPFNWTSSNSGYAVMDPDDRTFSEPVFDFFRRGFTWDVAISRLTALLRVPRVGAFAEGPVVTLAFYDGGESMRAYEQHRQAVRRPRGYSCEELGGLAMVLDEDLKTIPRLAVPEAAFISPWGTGSSRYVDVLATDKGFYATWEQSQPDGSQPLVMNFVSLDEAVALLS
;
A
#
# COMPACT_ATOMS: atom_id res chain seq x y z
N ARG A 1 -3.75 -22.02 3.88
CA ARG A 1 -2.60 -21.17 4.23
C ARG A 1 -1.39 -22.06 4.45
N ALA A 2 -0.25 -21.61 3.98
CA ALA A 2 1.03 -22.32 4.16
C ALA A 2 2.15 -21.29 4.17
N GLY A 3 3.34 -21.67 4.64
CA GLY A 3 4.52 -20.81 4.58
C GLY A 3 4.74 -20.27 3.17
N GLY A 4 4.98 -18.97 3.05
CA GLY A 4 5.10 -18.27 1.78
C GLY A 4 3.78 -17.74 1.17
N PHE A 5 2.61 -18.10 1.69
CA PHE A 5 1.34 -17.49 1.26
C PHE A 5 1.26 -16.02 1.70
N TRP A 6 1.02 -15.13 0.77
CA TRP A 6 0.84 -13.70 1.03
C TRP A 6 -0.34 -13.15 0.24
N PHE A 7 -1.22 -12.45 0.95
CA PHE A 7 -2.35 -11.74 0.36
C PHE A 7 -2.57 -10.40 1.04
N GLY A 8 -2.69 -9.32 0.28
CA GLY A 8 -2.94 -7.95 0.73
C GLY A 8 -2.38 -6.90 -0.23
N GLY A 9 -1.91 -5.77 0.30
CA GLY A 9 -1.35 -4.68 -0.49
C GLY A 9 -2.39 -3.95 -1.34
N GLY A 10 -3.58 -3.76 -0.79
CA GLY A 10 -4.67 -3.01 -1.38
C GLY A 10 -5.47 -2.28 -0.31
N ASN A 11 -6.67 -1.85 -0.64
CA ASN A 11 -7.56 -1.11 0.25
C ASN A 11 -9.00 -1.61 0.18
N MET A 12 -9.82 -1.13 1.11
CA MET A 12 -11.24 -1.37 1.16
C MET A 12 -12.02 -0.06 0.96
N VAL A 13 -13.14 -0.12 0.22
CA VAL A 13 -14.04 1.00 -0.04
C VAL A 13 -15.48 0.58 0.20
N GLU A 14 -16.33 1.52 0.62
CA GLU A 14 -17.78 1.32 0.79
C GLU A 14 -18.54 1.98 -0.36
N ALA A 15 -19.41 1.23 -0.99
CA ALA A 15 -20.34 1.76 -1.99
C ALA A 15 -21.56 2.40 -1.32
N SER A 16 -22.31 3.20 -2.07
CA SER A 16 -23.50 3.90 -1.57
C SER A 16 -24.62 3.00 -1.06
N ASP A 17 -24.64 1.73 -1.48
CA ASP A 17 -25.58 0.71 -1.02
C ASP A 17 -25.10 -0.05 0.25
N GLY A 18 -23.92 0.32 0.78
CA GLY A 18 -23.31 -0.32 1.94
C GLY A 18 -22.47 -1.56 1.63
N THR A 19 -22.33 -1.93 0.35
CA THR A 19 -21.44 -3.02 -0.06
C THR A 19 -19.99 -2.62 0.12
N PHE A 20 -19.19 -3.47 0.77
CA PHE A 20 -17.74 -3.29 0.83
C PHE A 20 -17.06 -3.96 -0.36
N TYR A 21 -16.14 -3.24 -0.97
CA TYR A 21 -15.24 -3.79 -1.98
C TYR A 21 -13.81 -3.72 -1.47
N LEU A 22 -13.11 -4.84 -1.61
CA LEU A 22 -11.72 -5.00 -1.21
C LEU A 22 -10.89 -5.34 -2.43
N CYS A 23 -9.80 -4.63 -2.67
CA CYS A 23 -8.76 -5.06 -3.59
C CYS A 23 -7.55 -5.59 -2.83
N GLY A 24 -6.83 -6.53 -3.44
CA GLY A 24 -5.60 -7.07 -2.87
C GLY A 24 -4.94 -8.04 -3.83
N ARG A 25 -3.62 -8.20 -3.69
CA ARG A 25 -2.87 -9.12 -4.54
C ARG A 25 -2.49 -10.40 -3.83
N TYR A 26 -2.47 -11.49 -4.58
CA TYR A 26 -1.74 -12.69 -4.20
C TYR A 26 -0.28 -12.52 -4.61
N ARG A 27 0.62 -12.44 -3.64
CA ARG A 27 2.03 -12.20 -3.93
C ARG A 27 2.70 -13.45 -4.47
N ASN A 28 2.52 -14.60 -3.84
CA ASN A 28 3.14 -15.86 -4.26
C ASN A 28 2.53 -17.08 -3.57
N TYR A 29 2.80 -18.23 -4.13
CA TYR A 29 2.51 -19.54 -3.52
C TYR A 29 3.77 -20.24 -2.99
N GLY A 30 4.96 -19.66 -3.23
CA GLY A 30 6.23 -20.08 -2.70
C GLY A 30 6.91 -18.97 -1.93
N ASP A 31 8.18 -19.10 -1.62
CA ASP A 31 8.94 -18.08 -0.92
C ASP A 31 9.57 -17.08 -1.88
N SER A 32 8.88 -15.99 -2.16
CA SER A 32 9.37 -14.92 -3.05
C SER A 32 10.54 -14.11 -2.46
N ARG A 33 10.93 -14.37 -1.21
CA ARG A 33 12.03 -13.67 -0.55
C ARG A 33 13.39 -14.25 -0.91
N THR A 34 13.43 -15.49 -1.36
CA THR A 34 14.66 -16.23 -1.64
C THR A 34 15.23 -15.98 -3.04
N GLY A 35 14.70 -15.01 -3.77
CA GLY A 35 15.20 -14.59 -5.07
C GLY A 35 14.22 -14.83 -6.22
N LEU A 36 14.65 -14.51 -7.44
CA LEU A 36 13.82 -14.61 -8.64
C LEU A 36 13.43 -16.07 -8.98
N ASP A 37 14.27 -17.03 -8.61
CA ASP A 37 14.09 -18.43 -8.95
C ASP A 37 13.23 -19.21 -7.94
N ALA A 38 12.97 -18.63 -6.78
CA ALA A 38 12.34 -19.33 -5.65
C ALA A 38 10.83 -19.17 -5.60
N GLY A 39 10.18 -19.11 -6.70
CA GLY A 39 8.74 -19.01 -6.78
C GLY A 39 8.26 -17.87 -7.65
N THR A 40 7.01 -17.96 -8.07
CA THR A 40 6.34 -16.95 -8.86
C THR A 40 5.87 -15.85 -7.92
N ARG A 41 6.17 -14.60 -8.23
CA ARG A 41 5.82 -13.42 -7.43
C ARG A 41 4.81 -12.53 -8.12
N GLY A 42 4.03 -11.78 -7.32
CA GLY A 42 3.04 -10.81 -7.82
C GLY A 42 2.09 -11.44 -8.82
N LEU A 43 1.32 -12.45 -8.38
CA LEU A 43 0.63 -13.38 -9.27
C LEU A 43 -0.64 -12.82 -9.87
N GLU A 44 -1.49 -12.28 -9.02
CA GLU A 44 -2.87 -11.92 -9.34
C GLU A 44 -3.31 -10.76 -8.45
N LEU A 45 -3.99 -9.79 -9.03
CA LEU A 45 -4.78 -8.81 -8.30
C LEU A 45 -6.22 -9.28 -8.29
N ALA A 46 -6.87 -9.30 -7.13
CA ALA A 46 -8.24 -9.74 -6.96
C ALA A 46 -9.11 -8.66 -6.35
N LEU A 47 -10.36 -8.61 -6.78
CA LEU A 47 -11.42 -7.79 -6.19
C LEU A 47 -12.43 -8.71 -5.50
N PHE A 48 -12.87 -8.28 -4.32
CA PHE A 48 -13.86 -8.97 -3.51
C PHE A 48 -15.00 -8.04 -3.15
N ALA A 49 -16.19 -8.60 -2.94
CA ALA A 49 -17.35 -7.88 -2.43
C ALA A 49 -17.87 -8.54 -1.14
N SER A 50 -18.40 -7.71 -0.25
CA SER A 50 -19.08 -8.12 0.98
C SER A 50 -20.37 -7.32 1.15
N GLY A 51 -21.51 -8.00 1.18
CA GLY A 51 -22.82 -7.40 1.46
C GLY A 51 -23.17 -7.37 2.96
N ASP A 52 -22.30 -7.89 3.82
CA ASP A 52 -22.50 -8.01 5.28
C ASP A 52 -21.41 -7.27 6.08
N ARG A 53 -20.88 -6.18 5.49
CA ARG A 53 -19.89 -5.29 6.11
C ARG A 53 -18.62 -6.02 6.58
N GLY A 54 -18.10 -6.91 5.73
CA GLY A 54 -16.83 -7.60 6.00
C GLY A 54 -16.96 -8.92 6.74
N GLY A 55 -18.18 -9.37 7.07
CA GLY A 55 -18.38 -10.69 7.66
C GLY A 55 -17.99 -11.82 6.70
N HIS A 56 -18.29 -11.62 5.41
CA HIS A 56 -17.91 -12.55 4.35
C HIS A 56 -17.53 -11.82 3.06
N PHE A 57 -16.44 -12.23 2.44
CA PHE A 57 -15.97 -11.70 1.16
C PHE A 57 -16.05 -12.74 0.04
N THR A 58 -16.65 -12.37 -1.08
CA THR A 58 -16.69 -13.18 -2.30
C THR A 58 -15.83 -12.54 -3.37
N LYS A 59 -14.93 -13.31 -3.99
CA LYS A 59 -14.14 -12.83 -5.14
C LYS A 59 -15.05 -12.57 -6.32
N ILE A 60 -15.02 -11.36 -6.88
CA ILE A 60 -15.87 -10.91 -7.98
C ILE A 60 -15.10 -10.64 -9.27
N ALA A 61 -13.79 -10.35 -9.18
CA ALA A 61 -12.92 -10.18 -10.33
C ALA A 61 -11.48 -10.56 -9.99
N ALA A 62 -10.69 -10.85 -11.00
CA ALA A 62 -9.26 -11.12 -10.89
C ALA A 62 -8.54 -10.60 -12.14
N PHE A 63 -7.33 -10.10 -11.96
CA PHE A 63 -6.45 -9.63 -13.02
C PHE A 63 -5.13 -10.37 -12.92
N SER A 64 -4.82 -11.13 -13.94
CA SER A 64 -3.52 -11.78 -14.11
C SER A 64 -2.46 -10.77 -14.59
N LYS A 65 -1.21 -11.19 -14.61
CA LYS A 65 -0.14 -10.40 -15.23
C LYS A 65 -0.41 -10.11 -16.71
N ALA A 66 -1.03 -11.05 -17.42
CA ALA A 66 -1.37 -10.89 -18.85
C ALA A 66 -2.44 -9.79 -19.01
N ASP A 67 -3.47 -9.77 -18.16
CA ASP A 67 -4.54 -8.77 -18.22
C ASP A 67 -4.04 -7.35 -17.94
N LEU A 68 -2.97 -7.21 -17.15
CA LEU A 68 -2.34 -5.92 -16.82
C LEU A 68 -1.16 -5.56 -17.73
N SER A 69 -0.82 -6.43 -18.68
CA SER A 69 0.24 -6.17 -19.64
C SER A 69 -0.26 -5.31 -20.80
N THR A 70 0.65 -4.50 -21.35
CA THR A 70 0.44 -3.81 -22.63
C THR A 70 1.36 -4.41 -23.70
N PRO A 71 1.12 -4.19 -25.00
CA PRO A 71 1.98 -4.70 -26.05
C PRO A 71 3.47 -4.37 -25.86
N ASP A 72 3.77 -3.19 -25.33
CA ASP A 72 5.14 -2.71 -25.14
C ASP A 72 5.76 -3.17 -23.80
N HIS A 73 4.92 -3.42 -22.79
CA HIS A 73 5.37 -3.68 -21.43
C HIS A 73 4.64 -4.86 -20.78
N PRO A 74 5.19 -6.08 -20.90
CA PRO A 74 4.66 -7.22 -20.16
C PRO A 74 4.87 -7.02 -18.65
N VAL A 75 3.89 -7.43 -17.85
CA VAL A 75 3.96 -7.37 -16.39
C VAL A 75 4.72 -8.58 -15.86
N LEU A 76 5.79 -8.33 -15.12
CA LEU A 76 6.61 -9.35 -14.46
C LEU A 76 6.10 -9.68 -13.06
N SER A 77 5.58 -8.69 -12.35
CA SER A 77 5.06 -8.83 -10.99
C SER A 77 4.02 -7.75 -10.71
N ILE A 78 2.98 -8.09 -9.94
CA ILE A 78 1.96 -7.17 -9.44
C ILE A 78 2.30 -6.85 -7.97
N GLU A 79 2.25 -5.58 -7.58
CA GLU A 79 2.40 -5.12 -6.20
C GLU A 79 1.13 -4.41 -5.69
N GLY A 80 1.26 -3.43 -4.80
CA GLY A 80 0.15 -2.73 -4.20
C GLY A 80 -0.82 -2.09 -5.20
N SER A 81 -2.05 -1.98 -4.80
CA SER A 81 -3.14 -1.41 -5.60
C SER A 81 -4.04 -0.54 -4.72
N ALA A 82 -4.79 0.37 -5.35
CA ALA A 82 -5.82 1.14 -4.70
C ALA A 82 -7.08 1.20 -5.56
N LEU A 83 -8.22 0.94 -4.93
CA LEU A 83 -9.55 1.02 -5.54
C LEU A 83 -10.23 2.30 -5.06
N THR A 84 -10.88 3.03 -5.97
CA THR A 84 -11.73 4.18 -5.63
C THR A 84 -13.06 4.09 -6.32
N LEU A 85 -14.10 4.54 -5.62
CA LEU A 85 -15.45 4.69 -6.14
C LEU A 85 -15.78 6.18 -6.19
N THR A 86 -16.30 6.65 -7.32
CA THR A 86 -16.78 8.01 -7.49
C THR A 86 -18.14 8.01 -8.17
N ALA A 87 -18.79 9.17 -8.28
CA ALA A 87 -20.03 9.31 -9.02
C ALA A 87 -19.86 8.97 -10.52
N GLU A 88 -18.66 9.14 -11.05
CA GLU A 88 -18.32 8.89 -12.46
C GLU A 88 -17.96 7.42 -12.72
N GLY A 89 -17.77 6.61 -11.68
CA GLY A 89 -17.44 5.19 -11.83
C GLY A 89 -16.37 4.71 -10.86
N VAL A 90 -15.61 3.74 -11.31
CA VAL A 90 -14.60 3.01 -10.55
C VAL A 90 -13.23 3.21 -11.16
N THR A 91 -12.24 3.50 -10.33
CA THR A 91 -10.84 3.56 -10.74
C THR A 91 -10.01 2.58 -9.90
N LEU A 92 -9.21 1.77 -10.58
CA LEU A 92 -8.25 0.85 -9.99
C LEU A 92 -6.83 1.30 -10.37
N TYR A 93 -6.03 1.66 -9.37
CA TYR A 93 -4.62 1.98 -9.51
C TYR A 93 -3.82 0.72 -9.19
N VAL A 94 -2.89 0.36 -10.07
CA VAL A 94 -2.10 -0.87 -9.92
C VAL A 94 -0.63 -0.57 -10.11
N SER A 95 0.19 -0.92 -9.14
CA SER A 95 1.62 -0.94 -9.35
C SER A 95 2.08 -2.29 -9.89
N SER A 96 2.89 -2.26 -10.92
CA SER A 96 3.45 -3.45 -11.52
C SER A 96 4.86 -3.24 -12.04
N GLU A 97 5.65 -4.31 -12.02
CA GLU A 97 6.98 -4.36 -12.61
C GLU A 97 6.86 -4.57 -14.10
N LYS A 98 7.41 -3.67 -14.88
CA LYS A 98 7.33 -3.68 -16.34
C LYS A 98 8.55 -4.35 -16.97
N GLY A 99 8.32 -5.46 -17.64
CA GLY A 99 9.30 -6.04 -18.57
C GLY A 99 9.53 -5.13 -19.78
N ASN A 100 10.63 -5.39 -20.50
CA ASN A 100 11.04 -4.58 -21.65
C ASN A 100 11.23 -3.08 -21.33
N ARG A 101 11.36 -2.74 -20.06
CA ARG A 101 11.71 -1.41 -19.59
C ARG A 101 13.07 -1.45 -18.91
N PRO A 102 14.14 -1.19 -19.68
CA PRO A 102 15.51 -1.21 -19.14
C PRO A 102 15.73 -0.02 -18.20
N TYR A 103 16.72 -0.17 -17.33
CA TYR A 103 17.26 0.96 -16.60
C TYR A 103 17.88 1.98 -17.57
N PRO A 104 18.00 3.24 -17.18
CA PRO A 104 18.79 4.22 -17.93
C PRO A 104 20.18 3.64 -18.24
N GLU A 105 20.75 3.99 -19.39
CA GLU A 105 22.01 3.42 -19.89
C GLU A 105 23.13 3.48 -18.84
N THR A 106 23.25 4.59 -18.12
CA THR A 106 24.23 4.79 -17.06
C THR A 106 24.07 3.86 -15.86
N LEU A 107 22.91 3.20 -15.72
CA LEU A 107 22.56 2.31 -14.62
C LEU A 107 22.32 0.87 -15.07
N ALA A 108 22.48 0.57 -16.36
CA ALA A 108 22.14 -0.73 -16.94
C ALA A 108 22.84 -1.91 -16.23
N SER A 109 24.07 -1.72 -15.76
CA SER A 109 24.83 -2.73 -15.02
C SER A 109 24.26 -3.09 -13.64
N TYR A 110 23.38 -2.25 -13.10
CA TYR A 110 22.70 -2.52 -11.80
C TYR A 110 21.38 -3.26 -11.97
N GLN A 111 20.86 -3.35 -13.19
CA GLN A 111 19.61 -4.08 -13.42
C GLN A 111 19.84 -5.58 -13.31
N LYS A 112 19.13 -6.22 -12.41
CA LYS A 112 19.15 -7.68 -12.25
C LYS A 112 18.47 -8.35 -13.45
N LEU A 113 19.00 -9.46 -13.89
CA LEU A 113 18.39 -10.26 -14.95
C LEU A 113 16.95 -10.65 -14.58
N GLY A 114 16.02 -10.51 -15.54
CA GLY A 114 14.61 -10.84 -15.33
C GLY A 114 13.84 -9.82 -14.49
N THR A 115 14.40 -8.64 -14.26
CA THR A 115 13.70 -7.52 -13.58
C THR A 115 13.45 -6.36 -14.54
N GLY A 116 12.51 -5.50 -14.16
CA GLY A 116 12.16 -4.28 -14.88
C GLY A 116 12.01 -3.08 -13.94
N ILE A 117 11.30 -2.09 -14.41
CA ILE A 117 11.01 -0.87 -13.64
C ILE A 117 9.57 -0.89 -13.18
N TRP A 118 9.35 -0.58 -11.91
CA TRP A 118 8.02 -0.44 -11.33
C TRP A 118 7.39 0.89 -11.69
N SER A 119 6.10 0.85 -12.03
CA SER A 119 5.29 2.02 -12.32
C SER A 119 3.85 1.79 -11.90
N ILE A 120 3.05 2.84 -11.82
CA ILE A 120 1.63 2.77 -11.52
C ILE A 120 0.85 2.98 -12.80
N ASP A 121 -0.08 2.06 -13.06
CA ASP A 121 -1.07 2.14 -14.11
C ASP A 121 -2.46 2.37 -13.52
N ARG A 122 -3.40 2.73 -14.38
CA ARG A 122 -4.80 2.94 -14.06
C ARG A 122 -5.70 2.15 -15.00
N LEU A 123 -6.74 1.53 -14.41
CA LEU A 123 -7.92 1.04 -15.10
C LEU A 123 -9.12 1.85 -14.61
N GLN A 124 -9.96 2.31 -15.52
CA GLN A 124 -11.13 3.11 -15.19
C GLN A 124 -12.35 2.62 -15.97
N ALA A 125 -13.47 2.44 -15.26
CA ALA A 125 -14.71 1.92 -15.85
C ALA A 125 -15.95 2.52 -15.16
N PRO A 126 -17.13 2.51 -15.81
CA PRO A 126 -18.37 2.96 -15.18
C PRO A 126 -18.80 2.09 -14.00
N THR A 127 -18.43 0.81 -13.99
CA THR A 127 -18.77 -0.16 -12.94
C THR A 127 -17.62 -1.10 -12.64
N LEU A 128 -17.65 -1.77 -11.48
CA LEU A 128 -16.66 -2.80 -11.11
C LEU A 128 -16.60 -3.95 -12.11
N GLN A 129 -17.76 -4.37 -12.65
CA GLN A 129 -17.83 -5.46 -13.63
C GLN A 129 -17.13 -5.10 -14.94
N ALA A 130 -17.18 -3.83 -15.34
CA ALA A 130 -16.55 -3.35 -16.57
C ALA A 130 -15.03 -3.13 -16.43
N LEU A 131 -14.47 -3.19 -15.23
CA LEU A 131 -13.02 -3.02 -15.01
C LEU A 131 -12.18 -4.07 -15.73
N SER A 132 -12.68 -5.30 -15.86
CA SER A 132 -11.95 -6.38 -16.55
C SER A 132 -11.74 -6.12 -18.05
N GLU A 133 -12.54 -5.24 -18.64
CA GLU A 133 -12.47 -4.84 -20.05
C GLU A 133 -11.82 -3.45 -20.22
N ALA A 134 -11.51 -2.77 -19.11
CA ALA A 134 -10.95 -1.43 -19.14
C ALA A 134 -9.50 -1.47 -19.65
N PRO A 135 -9.09 -0.50 -20.48
CA PRO A 135 -7.71 -0.43 -20.95
C PRO A 135 -6.76 -0.10 -19.79
N VAL A 136 -5.61 -0.75 -19.79
CA VAL A 136 -4.50 -0.41 -18.90
C VAL A 136 -3.86 0.88 -19.41
N THR A 137 -3.93 1.95 -18.62
CA THR A 137 -3.39 3.26 -18.97
C THR A 137 -2.22 3.60 -18.06
N PRO A 138 -1.00 3.83 -18.59
CA PRO A 138 0.13 4.30 -17.80
C PRO A 138 -0.22 5.62 -17.08
N LEU A 139 0.07 5.70 -15.79
CA LEU A 139 -0.26 6.88 -14.99
C LEU A 139 0.98 7.57 -14.41
N LEU A 140 1.82 6.84 -13.66
CA LEU A 140 2.96 7.43 -12.97
C LEU A 140 4.21 6.55 -13.13
N ARG A 141 5.28 7.19 -13.59
CA ARG A 141 6.61 6.57 -13.78
C ARG A 141 7.69 7.59 -13.48
N SER A 142 8.90 7.13 -13.21
CA SER A 142 10.08 7.97 -13.05
C SER A 142 11.25 7.43 -13.85
N GLU A 143 12.16 8.32 -14.23
CA GLU A 143 13.46 8.02 -14.81
C GLU A 143 14.60 8.51 -13.90
N ASP A 144 14.27 9.18 -12.79
CA ASP A 144 15.25 9.64 -11.80
C ASP A 144 15.85 8.44 -11.05
N PRO A 145 17.18 8.26 -11.08
CA PRO A 145 17.84 7.15 -10.38
C PRO A 145 17.57 7.07 -8.89
N ARG A 146 17.22 8.18 -8.28
CA ARG A 146 16.89 8.25 -6.84
C ARG A 146 15.50 7.71 -6.54
N PHE A 147 14.60 7.72 -7.54
CA PHE A 147 13.18 7.37 -7.43
C PHE A 147 12.73 6.53 -8.63
N LEU A 148 13.60 5.66 -9.13
CA LEU A 148 13.37 4.94 -10.38
C LEU A 148 12.15 4.02 -10.35
N HIS A 149 11.89 3.40 -9.19
CA HIS A 149 10.75 2.52 -9.01
C HIS A 149 9.66 3.22 -8.20
N ILE A 150 8.45 3.22 -8.74
CA ILE A 150 7.26 3.80 -8.11
C ILE A 150 6.24 2.68 -7.93
N LYS A 151 5.74 2.50 -6.70
CA LYS A 151 4.78 1.44 -6.36
C LYS A 151 3.82 1.83 -5.24
N ASP A 152 2.94 0.87 -4.95
CA ASP A 152 2.07 0.85 -3.79
C ASP A 152 1.22 2.13 -3.68
N PRO A 153 0.29 2.35 -4.64
CA PRO A 153 -0.57 3.52 -4.62
C PRO A 153 -1.50 3.50 -3.41
N LEU A 154 -1.74 4.67 -2.85
CA LEU A 154 -2.86 4.96 -1.96
C LEU A 154 -3.60 6.18 -2.49
N VAL A 155 -4.89 6.27 -2.25
CA VAL A 155 -5.69 7.45 -2.61
C VAL A 155 -6.32 8.02 -1.35
N TYR A 156 -6.17 9.32 -1.15
CA TYR A 156 -6.79 10.07 -0.06
C TYR A 156 -7.52 11.28 -0.63
N GLN A 157 -8.70 11.57 -0.12
CA GLN A 157 -9.45 12.77 -0.45
C GLN A 157 -9.56 13.66 0.78
N THR A 158 -9.11 14.91 0.62
CA THR A 158 -9.24 15.95 1.64
C THR A 158 -10.69 16.41 1.79
N ASP A 159 -11.02 17.13 2.87
CA ASP A 159 -12.33 17.73 3.07
C ASP A 159 -12.68 18.75 1.98
N ALA A 160 -11.68 19.42 1.46
CA ALA A 160 -11.86 20.35 0.32
C ALA A 160 -12.13 19.64 -1.01
N GLY A 161 -12.18 18.30 -1.01
CA GLY A 161 -12.39 17.48 -2.20
C GLY A 161 -11.13 17.29 -3.05
N VAL A 162 -9.97 17.75 -2.59
CA VAL A 162 -8.69 17.55 -3.28
C VAL A 162 -8.30 16.08 -3.14
N ARG A 163 -8.06 15.42 -4.27
CA ARG A 163 -7.63 14.03 -4.30
C ARG A 163 -6.12 13.93 -4.42
N ILE A 164 -5.53 13.05 -3.63
CA ILE A 164 -4.09 12.84 -3.54
C ILE A 164 -3.80 11.38 -3.86
N LEU A 165 -2.89 11.16 -4.81
CA LEU A 165 -2.27 9.86 -5.08
C LEU A 165 -0.95 9.82 -4.32
N GLY A 166 -0.91 9.03 -3.24
CA GLY A 166 0.33 8.69 -2.56
C GLY A 166 0.97 7.45 -3.19
N PHE A 167 2.28 7.31 -3.06
CA PHE A 167 3.02 6.17 -3.59
C PHE A 167 4.35 5.98 -2.87
N CYS A 168 4.92 4.79 -2.99
CA CYS A 168 6.24 4.44 -2.50
C CYS A 168 7.27 4.60 -3.62
N THR A 169 8.48 5.07 -3.29
CA THR A 169 9.59 5.22 -4.23
C THR A 169 10.79 4.41 -3.79
N HIS A 170 11.49 3.79 -4.74
CA HIS A 170 12.79 3.16 -4.50
C HIS A 170 13.83 3.67 -5.49
N PRO A 171 15.10 3.77 -5.06
CA PRO A 171 16.19 4.02 -5.98
C PRO A 171 16.45 2.80 -6.87
N PHE A 172 17.32 2.98 -7.86
CA PHE A 172 17.69 1.94 -8.83
C PHE A 172 18.24 0.64 -8.19
N ASN A 173 18.76 0.70 -6.99
CA ASN A 173 19.38 -0.44 -6.30
C ASN A 173 18.50 -1.08 -5.22
N TRP A 174 17.26 -0.65 -5.05
CA TRP A 174 16.30 -1.21 -4.08
C TRP A 174 16.73 -1.14 -2.61
N THR A 175 17.67 -0.30 -2.25
CA THR A 175 18.23 -0.27 -0.89
C THR A 175 17.37 0.48 0.11
N SER A 176 16.42 1.27 -0.37
CA SER A 176 15.62 2.13 0.48
C SER A 176 14.30 2.53 -0.18
N SER A 177 13.39 3.05 0.63
CA SER A 177 12.09 3.52 0.17
C SER A 177 11.68 4.78 0.93
N ASN A 178 11.18 5.78 0.20
CA ASN A 178 10.46 6.92 0.74
C ASN A 178 9.02 6.91 0.20
N SER A 179 8.18 7.81 0.70
CA SER A 179 6.87 8.05 0.09
C SER A 179 6.85 9.35 -0.70
N GLY A 180 6.17 9.30 -1.83
CA GLY A 180 5.85 10.44 -2.66
C GLY A 180 4.35 10.68 -2.73
N TYR A 181 3.94 11.82 -3.28
CA TYR A 181 2.55 12.11 -3.64
C TYR A 181 2.45 12.99 -4.87
N ALA A 182 1.27 12.96 -5.49
CA ALA A 182 0.84 13.92 -6.48
C ALA A 182 -0.62 14.31 -6.21
N VAL A 183 -0.97 15.55 -6.50
CA VAL A 183 -2.37 16.02 -6.44
C VAL A 183 -3.04 15.65 -7.74
N MET A 184 -4.15 14.96 -7.66
CA MET A 184 -4.91 14.51 -8.82
C MET A 184 -5.89 15.58 -9.28
N ASP A 185 -6.05 15.70 -10.58
CA ASP A 185 -7.09 16.55 -11.15
C ASP A 185 -8.47 15.92 -10.90
N PRO A 186 -9.54 16.73 -10.89
CA PRO A 186 -10.89 16.24 -10.58
C PRO A 186 -11.38 15.10 -11.48
N ASP A 187 -10.88 15.03 -12.72
CA ASP A 187 -11.24 13.99 -13.70
C ASP A 187 -10.37 12.71 -13.60
N ASP A 188 -9.41 12.66 -12.66
CA ASP A 188 -8.44 11.59 -12.48
C ASP A 188 -7.58 11.27 -13.71
N ARG A 189 -7.48 12.16 -14.66
CA ARG A 189 -6.73 11.93 -15.90
C ARG A 189 -5.29 12.38 -15.79
N THR A 190 -5.08 13.49 -15.12
CA THR A 190 -3.78 14.10 -14.92
C THR A 190 -3.53 14.38 -13.44
N PHE A 191 -2.31 14.74 -13.10
CA PHE A 191 -1.90 15.10 -11.75
C PHE A 191 -0.78 16.14 -11.80
N SER A 192 -0.61 16.85 -10.69
CA SER A 192 0.49 17.80 -10.50
C SER A 192 1.84 17.14 -10.64
N GLU A 193 2.90 17.93 -10.78
CA GLU A 193 4.28 17.43 -10.69
C GLU A 193 4.46 16.64 -9.40
N PRO A 194 4.91 15.37 -9.46
CA PRO A 194 5.02 14.53 -8.28
C PRO A 194 6.11 15.01 -7.32
N VAL A 195 5.82 14.97 -6.02
CA VAL A 195 6.81 15.11 -4.96
C VAL A 195 7.25 13.72 -4.51
N PHE A 196 8.48 13.30 -4.84
CA PHE A 196 8.92 11.92 -4.70
C PHE A 196 9.39 11.50 -3.31
N ASP A 197 9.66 12.44 -2.42
CA ASP A 197 10.24 12.15 -1.10
C ASP A 197 9.66 13.03 0.02
N PHE A 198 8.35 13.28 0.00
CA PHE A 198 7.71 14.14 0.99
C PHE A 198 7.69 13.49 2.39
N PHE A 199 7.51 12.17 2.49
CA PHE A 199 7.63 11.42 3.73
C PHE A 199 8.88 10.53 3.64
N ARG A 200 9.98 11.07 4.12
CA ARG A 200 11.30 10.44 4.07
C ARG A 200 11.44 9.40 5.16
N ARG A 201 12.40 8.50 4.98
CA ARG A 201 12.85 7.54 6.00
C ARG A 201 13.19 8.24 7.31
N GLY A 202 12.96 7.53 8.39
CA GLY A 202 13.29 8.01 9.73
C GLY A 202 14.76 7.81 10.12
N PHE A 203 15.01 7.91 11.42
CA PHE A 203 16.37 7.85 11.97
C PHE A 203 16.59 6.69 12.94
N THR A 204 15.58 5.84 13.13
CA THR A 204 15.58 4.74 14.10
C THR A 204 15.21 3.44 13.43
N TRP A 205 14.08 2.86 13.76
CA TRP A 205 13.62 1.57 13.27
C TRP A 205 13.13 1.59 11.79
N ASP A 206 12.86 2.79 11.24
CA ASP A 206 12.38 3.02 9.88
C ASP A 206 13.43 3.66 8.96
N VAL A 207 14.70 3.39 9.24
CA VAL A 207 15.85 4.02 8.57
C VAL A 207 16.05 3.54 7.12
N ALA A 208 15.52 2.39 6.76
CA ALA A 208 15.64 1.86 5.39
C ALA A 208 14.33 2.01 4.58
N ILE A 209 13.18 1.92 5.23
CA ILE A 209 11.87 1.91 4.58
C ILE A 209 10.96 2.90 5.28
N SER A 210 10.25 3.68 4.48
CA SER A 210 9.12 4.51 4.91
C SER A 210 8.11 4.58 3.77
N ARG A 211 7.05 3.75 3.86
CA ARG A 211 5.97 3.67 2.87
C ARG A 211 4.64 4.03 3.52
N LEU A 212 4.09 5.17 3.15
CA LEU A 212 2.75 5.57 3.55
C LEU A 212 1.73 4.59 2.96
N THR A 213 0.77 4.14 3.77
CA THR A 213 -0.22 3.12 3.37
C THR A 213 -1.65 3.60 3.49
N ALA A 214 -1.96 4.46 4.48
CA ALA A 214 -3.27 5.05 4.65
C ALA A 214 -3.23 6.40 5.36
N LEU A 215 -4.22 7.22 5.10
CA LEU A 215 -4.53 8.44 5.82
C LEU A 215 -5.94 8.32 6.40
N LEU A 216 -6.08 8.52 7.70
CA LEU A 216 -7.34 8.43 8.42
C LEU A 216 -7.62 9.72 9.19
N ARG A 217 -8.67 10.41 8.84
CA ARG A 217 -9.10 11.56 9.61
C ARG A 217 -9.65 11.15 10.97
N VAL A 218 -9.14 11.78 12.02
CA VAL A 218 -9.63 11.58 13.39
C VAL A 218 -10.99 12.29 13.55
N PRO A 219 -12.01 11.63 14.12
CA PRO A 219 -13.28 12.26 14.40
C PRO A 219 -13.15 13.51 15.30
N ARG A 220 -13.96 14.52 15.01
CA ARG A 220 -14.02 15.78 15.77
C ARG A 220 -14.83 15.64 17.05
N VAL A 221 -14.35 14.81 17.98
CA VAL A 221 -15.00 14.49 19.27
C VAL A 221 -14.00 14.54 20.42
N GLY A 222 -14.48 14.67 21.64
CA GLY A 222 -13.65 14.67 22.85
C GLY A 222 -12.50 15.65 22.78
N ALA A 223 -11.27 15.18 23.00
CA ALA A 223 -10.05 15.99 22.95
C ALA A 223 -9.78 16.59 21.57
N PHE A 224 -10.40 16.10 20.51
CA PHE A 224 -10.23 16.55 19.12
C PHE A 224 -11.40 17.41 18.62
N ALA A 225 -12.38 17.73 19.46
CA ALA A 225 -13.54 18.56 19.10
C ALA A 225 -13.13 19.95 18.65
N GLU A 226 -12.19 20.53 19.36
CA GLU A 226 -11.61 21.84 19.10
C GLU A 226 -10.16 21.68 18.59
N GLY A 227 -9.59 22.73 17.98
CA GLY A 227 -8.21 22.73 17.50
C GLY A 227 -8.04 22.29 16.05
N PRO A 228 -6.80 21.95 15.62
CA PRO A 228 -6.51 21.57 14.25
C PRO A 228 -7.21 20.27 13.83
N VAL A 229 -7.41 20.11 12.53
CA VAL A 229 -7.83 18.83 11.96
C VAL A 229 -6.65 17.86 12.05
N VAL A 230 -6.86 16.71 12.70
CA VAL A 230 -5.84 15.67 12.81
C VAL A 230 -6.15 14.54 11.84
N THR A 231 -5.18 14.17 11.04
CA THR A 231 -5.21 12.98 10.18
C THR A 231 -4.09 12.04 10.58
N LEU A 232 -4.40 10.81 10.98
CA LEU A 232 -3.40 9.78 11.22
C LEU A 232 -2.83 9.29 9.89
N ALA A 233 -1.52 9.16 9.83
CA ALA A 233 -0.80 8.63 8.69
C ALA A 233 -0.18 7.29 9.08
N PHE A 234 -0.72 6.20 8.54
CA PHE A 234 -0.19 4.85 8.72
C PHE A 234 0.91 4.63 7.69
N TYR A 235 2.00 4.04 8.12
CA TYR A 235 3.11 3.74 7.21
C TYR A 235 3.82 2.44 7.59
N ASP A 236 4.44 1.83 6.61
CA ASP A 236 5.34 0.71 6.83
C ASP A 236 6.76 1.24 6.95
N GLY A 237 7.49 0.73 7.91
CA GLY A 237 8.89 1.05 8.14
C GLY A 237 9.73 -0.18 8.39
N GLY A 238 11.04 -0.04 8.21
CA GLY A 238 11.98 -1.12 8.49
C GLY A 238 13.41 -0.63 8.57
N GLU A 239 14.24 -1.36 9.31
CA GLU A 239 15.65 -1.00 9.52
C GLU A 239 16.55 -1.43 8.38
N SER A 240 16.20 -2.52 7.70
CA SER A 240 17.09 -3.17 6.75
C SER A 240 16.31 -4.02 5.76
N MET A 241 16.78 -4.04 4.53
CA MET A 241 16.33 -4.98 3.49
C MET A 241 17.24 -6.20 3.41
N ARG A 242 17.63 -6.76 4.54
CA ARG A 242 18.51 -7.93 4.62
C ARG A 242 17.80 -9.22 4.21
N ALA A 243 18.58 -10.27 4.04
CA ALA A 243 18.06 -11.60 3.75
C ALA A 243 17.17 -12.11 4.92
N TYR A 244 16.03 -12.67 4.56
CA TYR A 244 15.01 -13.14 5.48
C TYR A 244 15.52 -14.14 6.52
N GLU A 245 16.41 -15.06 6.12
CA GLU A 245 16.96 -16.08 7.01
C GLU A 245 17.69 -15.50 8.21
N GLN A 246 18.24 -14.31 8.09
CA GLN A 246 18.88 -13.58 9.18
C GLN A 246 17.89 -13.08 10.23
N HIS A 247 16.62 -12.96 9.88
CA HIS A 247 15.56 -12.36 10.69
C HIS A 247 14.35 -13.28 10.89
N ARG A 248 14.49 -14.55 10.59
CA ARG A 248 13.41 -15.54 10.66
C ARG A 248 12.67 -15.58 12.00
N GLN A 249 13.29 -15.08 13.06
CA GLN A 249 12.72 -14.98 14.40
C GLN A 249 12.80 -13.54 14.94
N ALA A 250 12.51 -12.55 14.11
CA ALA A 250 12.67 -11.14 14.45
C ALA A 250 11.89 -10.75 15.72
N VAL A 251 10.70 -11.31 15.94
CA VAL A 251 9.88 -11.05 17.15
C VAL A 251 10.53 -11.51 18.45
N ARG A 252 11.50 -12.43 18.39
CA ARG A 252 12.27 -12.93 19.54
C ARG A 252 13.59 -12.20 19.74
N ARG A 253 13.91 -11.23 18.88
CA ARG A 253 15.15 -10.46 18.95
C ARG A 253 14.94 -9.17 19.72
N PRO A 254 16.01 -8.54 20.18
CA PRO A 254 15.93 -7.19 20.72
C PRO A 254 15.24 -6.26 19.73
N ARG A 255 14.47 -5.32 20.26
CA ARG A 255 13.83 -4.27 19.47
C ARG A 255 14.83 -3.52 18.61
N GLY A 256 14.37 -3.00 17.50
CA GLY A 256 15.18 -2.26 16.57
C GLY A 256 15.95 -3.12 15.58
N TYR A 257 15.68 -4.43 15.48
CA TYR A 257 16.34 -5.33 14.55
C TYR A 257 15.36 -6.15 13.71
N SER A 258 14.91 -5.56 12.60
CA SER A 258 13.98 -6.18 11.66
C SER A 258 14.40 -5.94 10.22
N CYS A 259 14.21 -6.95 9.37
CA CYS A 259 14.30 -6.83 7.91
C CYS A 259 12.93 -6.85 7.22
N GLU A 260 11.88 -7.02 8.00
CA GLU A 260 10.51 -6.97 7.52
C GLU A 260 9.90 -5.59 7.82
N GLU A 261 8.85 -5.29 7.10
CA GLU A 261 8.12 -4.04 7.27
C GLU A 261 7.19 -4.15 8.48
N LEU A 262 7.35 -3.21 9.39
CA LEU A 262 6.56 -3.05 10.61
C LEU A 262 5.66 -1.83 10.48
N GLY A 263 4.55 -1.81 11.22
CA GLY A 263 3.60 -0.71 11.17
C GLY A 263 4.04 0.50 11.96
N GLY A 264 4.06 1.65 11.32
CA GLY A 264 4.35 2.95 11.90
C GLY A 264 3.14 3.87 11.92
N LEU A 265 3.23 4.92 12.75
CA LEU A 265 2.21 5.94 12.87
C LEU A 265 2.84 7.32 12.85
N ALA A 266 2.24 8.21 12.06
CA ALA A 266 2.55 9.62 11.96
C ALA A 266 1.24 10.43 11.94
N MET A 267 1.31 11.75 11.90
CA MET A 267 0.11 12.59 11.81
C MET A 267 0.31 13.74 10.82
N VAL A 268 -0.80 14.20 10.29
CA VAL A 268 -0.90 15.43 9.48
C VAL A 268 -1.85 16.36 10.22
N LEU A 269 -1.50 17.63 10.30
CA LEU A 269 -2.34 18.68 10.89
C LEU A 269 -2.89 19.57 9.77
N ASP A 270 -4.18 19.90 9.84
CA ASP A 270 -4.87 20.78 8.90
C ASP A 270 -4.62 20.40 7.41
N GLU A 271 -4.50 19.09 7.15
CA GLU A 271 -4.22 18.53 5.83
C GLU A 271 -2.92 19.05 5.17
N ASP A 272 -1.99 19.62 5.96
CA ASP A 272 -0.70 20.08 5.46
C ASP A 272 0.29 18.91 5.30
N LEU A 273 0.35 18.37 4.09
CA LEU A 273 1.27 17.28 3.74
C LEU A 273 2.76 17.68 3.72
N LYS A 274 3.10 18.96 3.92
CA LYS A 274 4.51 19.38 3.95
C LYS A 274 5.21 18.95 5.23
N THR A 275 4.43 18.72 6.30
CA THR A 275 4.98 18.35 7.61
C THR A 275 4.19 17.16 8.17
N ILE A 276 4.84 16.00 8.23
CA ILE A 276 4.25 14.76 8.74
C ILE A 276 5.12 14.24 9.90
N PRO A 277 4.93 14.75 11.13
CA PRO A 277 5.67 14.26 12.28
C PRO A 277 5.30 12.82 12.62
N ARG A 278 6.32 11.99 12.86
CA ARG A 278 6.16 10.64 13.35
C ARG A 278 5.68 10.62 14.78
N LEU A 279 4.75 9.73 15.10
CA LEU A 279 4.34 9.39 16.45
C LEU A 279 5.11 8.15 16.95
N ALA A 280 5.43 7.22 16.05
CA ALA A 280 6.21 6.03 16.31
C ALA A 280 7.71 6.30 16.08
N VAL A 281 8.36 7.06 16.97
CA VAL A 281 9.76 7.50 16.79
C VAL A 281 10.77 6.47 17.29
N PRO A 282 10.75 6.00 18.56
CA PRO A 282 11.79 5.09 19.05
C PRO A 282 11.60 3.65 18.57
N GLU A 283 10.38 3.25 18.25
CA GLU A 283 10.01 1.90 17.84
C GLU A 283 8.73 1.90 17.00
N ALA A 284 8.46 0.79 16.29
CA ALA A 284 7.24 0.59 15.53
C ALA A 284 5.99 0.63 16.43
N ALA A 285 4.90 1.17 15.92
CA ALA A 285 3.61 1.22 16.62
C ALA A 285 2.90 -0.15 16.59
N PHE A 286 3.06 -0.90 15.50
CA PHE A 286 2.38 -2.19 15.27
C PHE A 286 3.39 -3.26 14.88
N ILE A 287 3.43 -4.34 15.64
CA ILE A 287 4.30 -5.49 15.37
C ILE A 287 3.46 -6.75 15.56
N SER A 288 3.42 -7.64 14.56
CA SER A 288 2.79 -8.94 14.74
C SER A 288 3.54 -9.72 15.85
N PRO A 289 2.82 -10.40 16.74
CA PRO A 289 3.46 -11.27 17.74
C PRO A 289 4.04 -12.55 17.14
N TRP A 290 3.92 -12.76 15.83
CA TRP A 290 4.26 -13.99 15.15
C TRP A 290 5.31 -13.79 14.05
N GLY A 291 6.04 -14.87 13.75
CA GLY A 291 6.94 -14.97 12.60
C GLY A 291 8.00 -13.88 12.59
N THR A 292 8.02 -13.08 11.55
CA THR A 292 8.97 -11.98 11.36
C THR A 292 8.54 -10.66 12.04
N GLY A 293 7.34 -10.60 12.60
CA GLY A 293 6.78 -9.39 13.17
C GLY A 293 6.09 -8.49 12.15
N SER A 294 6.09 -8.85 10.87
CA SER A 294 5.52 -8.04 9.79
C SER A 294 4.07 -7.67 10.07
N SER A 295 3.76 -6.38 9.98
CA SER A 295 2.43 -5.74 10.12
C SER A 295 2.41 -4.57 9.17
N ARG A 296 1.99 -4.81 7.91
CA ARG A 296 2.18 -3.86 6.82
C ARG A 296 0.94 -3.69 5.96
N TYR A 297 0.96 -2.68 5.11
CA TYR A 297 -0.17 -2.29 4.27
C TYR A 297 -1.43 -2.05 5.09
N VAL A 298 -1.28 -1.33 6.22
CA VAL A 298 -2.44 -0.92 7.00
C VAL A 298 -3.31 -0.01 6.14
N ASP A 299 -4.57 -0.38 5.99
CA ASP A 299 -5.62 0.43 5.39
C ASP A 299 -6.77 0.60 6.37
N VAL A 300 -7.45 1.74 6.37
CA VAL A 300 -8.57 2.00 7.27
C VAL A 300 -9.73 2.62 6.49
N LEU A 301 -10.82 1.87 6.41
CA LEU A 301 -12.11 2.36 5.92
C LEU A 301 -12.90 2.97 7.07
N ALA A 302 -13.14 4.27 7.01
CA ALA A 302 -14.09 4.96 7.90
C ALA A 302 -15.51 4.86 7.34
N THR A 303 -16.46 4.48 8.18
CA THR A 303 -17.88 4.33 7.84
C THR A 303 -18.78 5.02 8.88
N ASP A 304 -20.07 5.04 8.62
CA ASP A 304 -21.09 5.52 9.59
C ASP A 304 -21.19 4.65 10.87
N LYS A 305 -20.65 3.44 10.86
CA LYS A 305 -20.66 2.51 12.00
C LYS A 305 -19.37 2.47 12.79
N GLY A 306 -18.28 2.94 12.21
CA GLY A 306 -16.96 2.88 12.81
C GLY A 306 -15.86 2.67 11.78
N PHE A 307 -14.76 2.07 12.22
CA PHE A 307 -13.52 1.94 11.46
C PHE A 307 -13.18 0.49 11.23
N TYR A 308 -12.98 0.13 9.97
CA TYR A 308 -12.51 -1.19 9.55
C TYR A 308 -11.05 -1.08 9.15
N ALA A 309 -10.15 -1.64 9.94
CA ALA A 309 -8.73 -1.68 9.62
C ALA A 309 -8.36 -3.04 9.02
N THR A 310 -7.61 -3.03 7.92
CA THR A 310 -7.03 -4.23 7.32
C THR A 310 -5.52 -4.10 7.22
N TRP A 311 -4.79 -5.21 7.37
CA TRP A 311 -3.34 -5.24 7.19
C TRP A 311 -2.82 -6.65 6.90
N GLU A 312 -1.68 -6.76 6.23
CA GLU A 312 -0.95 -8.02 6.13
C GLU A 312 -0.26 -8.32 7.46
N GLN A 313 -0.48 -9.50 8.01
CA GLN A 313 0.08 -9.88 9.30
C GLN A 313 0.85 -11.19 9.23
N SER A 314 2.11 -11.17 9.66
CA SER A 314 2.93 -12.37 9.82
C SER A 314 2.29 -13.36 10.80
N GLN A 315 2.27 -14.65 10.43
CA GLN A 315 1.67 -15.75 11.18
C GLN A 315 2.74 -16.75 11.65
N PRO A 316 2.42 -17.64 12.63
CA PRO A 316 3.35 -18.67 13.11
C PRO A 316 3.81 -19.64 12.04
N ASP A 317 2.99 -19.91 11.02
CA ASP A 317 3.29 -20.80 9.90
C ASP A 317 4.12 -20.14 8.79
N GLY A 318 4.48 -18.84 8.95
CA GLY A 318 5.22 -18.05 7.98
C GLY A 318 4.37 -17.49 6.84
N SER A 319 3.04 -17.64 6.90
CA SER A 319 2.13 -16.94 5.99
C SER A 319 1.93 -15.48 6.40
N GLN A 320 1.46 -14.66 5.46
CA GLN A 320 1.11 -13.26 5.67
C GLN A 320 -0.25 -12.96 5.01
N PRO A 321 -1.35 -13.44 5.60
CA PRO A 321 -2.69 -13.11 5.14
C PRO A 321 -3.05 -11.68 5.48
N LEU A 322 -4.02 -11.14 4.75
CA LEU A 322 -4.78 -9.98 5.17
C LEU A 322 -5.64 -10.36 6.38
N VAL A 323 -5.58 -9.55 7.40
CA VAL A 323 -6.45 -9.62 8.58
C VAL A 323 -7.26 -8.35 8.69
N MET A 324 -8.37 -8.38 9.42
CA MET A 324 -9.26 -7.24 9.60
C MET A 324 -9.66 -7.13 11.07
N ASN A 325 -9.79 -5.90 11.54
CA ASN A 325 -10.41 -5.55 12.83
C ASN A 325 -11.43 -4.43 12.62
N PHE A 326 -12.41 -4.37 13.49
CA PHE A 326 -13.44 -3.35 13.52
C PHE A 326 -13.47 -2.67 14.89
N VAL A 327 -13.54 -1.34 14.89
CA VAL A 327 -13.76 -0.50 16.05
C VAL A 327 -15.02 0.31 15.79
N SER A 328 -16.04 0.17 16.62
CA SER A 328 -17.29 0.91 16.47
C SER A 328 -17.07 2.42 16.69
N LEU A 329 -17.98 3.23 16.18
CA LEU A 329 -17.90 4.67 16.39
C LEU A 329 -18.00 5.03 17.87
N ASP A 330 -18.85 4.33 18.63
CA ASP A 330 -19.00 4.56 20.08
C ASP A 330 -17.72 4.20 20.85
N GLU A 331 -17.05 3.10 20.49
CA GLU A 331 -15.74 2.74 21.06
C GLU A 331 -14.68 3.78 20.73
N ALA A 332 -14.63 4.22 19.46
CA ALA A 332 -13.68 5.25 19.03
C ALA A 332 -13.92 6.58 19.77
N VAL A 333 -15.17 7.01 19.90
CA VAL A 333 -15.54 8.21 20.68
C VAL A 333 -15.13 8.07 22.13
N ALA A 334 -15.36 6.91 22.75
CA ALA A 334 -14.97 6.66 24.13
C ALA A 334 -13.44 6.70 24.33
N LEU A 335 -12.67 6.25 23.33
CA LEU A 335 -11.20 6.31 23.36
C LEU A 335 -10.65 7.74 23.18
N LEU A 336 -11.40 8.63 22.50
CA LEU A 336 -11.00 10.00 22.21
C LEU A 336 -11.51 11.02 23.23
N SER A 337 -12.41 10.61 24.14
CA SER A 337 -13.00 11.43 25.20
C SER A 337 -12.18 11.38 26.48
#